data_07235f12dd90fdba04b2271d43d86f53
#
_entry.id   07235f12dd90fdba04b2271d43d86f53
#
_cell.length_a   1.000
_cell.length_b   1.000
_cell.length_c   1.000
_cell.angle_alpha   90.00
_cell.angle_beta   90.00
_cell.angle_gamma   90.00
#
_symmetry.space_group_name_H-M   'P 1'
#
loop_
_entity.id
_entity.type
_entity.pdbx_description
1 polymer ?
#
loop_
_entity_poly.entity_id
_entity_poly.type
_entity_poly.pdbx_seq_one_letter_code
_entity_poly.pdbx_strand_id
1 'polypeptide(L)'
;MILIIAEKPSVAKAIAPVVRATNKKKGFIEGENHIVSWCLGHLVGLKYPDDYLNGWHEKWSFSQLPMIPNKWMFKVSENTKEQFEILKELFRRNDVTEIVCATDADREGECIFRYVYNMICSSKPVKRLWVSSLEESAIRKAMRNMRPMSDYDDLFSAGFSRAKADWLVGMNGSRLFSCRY
;
A
#
# COMPACT_ATOMS: atom_id res chain seq x y z
N MET A 1 -20.76 5.24 -3.51
CA MET A 1 -20.10 3.98 -3.94
C MET A 1 -19.07 3.54 -2.90
N ILE A 2 -18.76 2.24 -2.86
CA ILE A 2 -17.69 1.65 -2.04
C ILE A 2 -16.50 1.35 -2.94
N LEU A 3 -15.30 1.82 -2.56
CA LEU A 3 -14.06 1.56 -3.28
C LEU A 3 -13.28 0.45 -2.58
N ILE A 4 -13.10 -0.68 -3.26
CA ILE A 4 -12.36 -1.85 -2.78
C ILE A 4 -10.97 -1.84 -3.40
N ILE A 5 -9.93 -1.90 -2.57
CA ILE A 5 -8.53 -1.91 -3.02
C ILE A 5 -7.91 -3.27 -2.69
N ALA A 6 -7.65 -4.04 -3.73
CA ALA A 6 -6.93 -5.32 -3.65
C ALA A 6 -5.41 -5.13 -3.75
N GLU A 7 -4.65 -6.13 -3.39
CA GLU A 7 -3.19 -6.08 -3.54
C GLU A 7 -2.73 -6.25 -4.98
N LYS A 8 -3.43 -7.10 -5.73
CA LYS A 8 -3.05 -7.51 -7.11
C LYS A 8 -4.27 -7.53 -8.01
N PRO A 9 -4.09 -7.36 -9.33
CA PRO A 9 -5.18 -7.46 -10.31
C PRO A 9 -5.96 -8.78 -10.26
N SER A 10 -5.30 -9.89 -9.93
CA SER A 10 -5.93 -11.22 -9.81
C SER A 10 -6.94 -11.27 -8.66
N VAL A 11 -6.59 -10.70 -7.51
CA VAL A 11 -7.48 -10.59 -6.34
C VAL A 11 -8.67 -9.68 -6.65
N ALA A 12 -8.43 -8.54 -7.29
CA ALA A 12 -9.49 -7.64 -7.73
C ALA A 12 -10.49 -8.33 -8.66
N LYS A 13 -9.98 -9.12 -9.63
CA LYS A 13 -10.83 -9.91 -10.56
C LYS A 13 -11.65 -10.98 -9.86
N ALA A 14 -11.18 -11.54 -8.74
CA ALA A 14 -11.96 -12.49 -7.94
C ALA A 14 -13.03 -11.78 -7.11
N ILE A 15 -12.75 -10.58 -6.59
CA ILE A 15 -13.72 -9.79 -5.80
C ILE A 15 -14.79 -9.15 -6.68
N ALA A 16 -14.43 -8.65 -7.85
CA ALA A 16 -15.33 -7.87 -8.71
C ALA A 16 -16.67 -8.56 -9.02
N PRO A 17 -16.74 -9.84 -9.41
CA PRO A 17 -18.02 -10.54 -9.65
C PRO A 17 -18.87 -10.64 -8.37
N VAL A 18 -18.23 -10.84 -7.22
CA VAL A 18 -18.93 -10.98 -5.92
C VAL A 18 -19.71 -9.72 -5.58
N VAL A 19 -19.19 -8.55 -5.95
CA VAL A 19 -19.80 -7.23 -5.73
C VAL A 19 -20.51 -6.69 -6.98
N ARG A 20 -20.69 -7.52 -8.02
CA ARG A 20 -21.35 -7.18 -9.29
C ARG A 20 -20.68 -6.00 -10.02
N ALA A 21 -19.37 -5.85 -9.88
CA ALA A 21 -18.59 -4.92 -10.68
C ALA A 21 -18.16 -5.62 -11.98
N THR A 22 -18.61 -5.12 -13.14
CA THR A 22 -18.44 -5.79 -14.44
C THR A 22 -17.83 -4.88 -15.50
N ASN A 23 -17.92 -3.57 -15.33
CA ASN A 23 -17.43 -2.60 -16.30
C ASN A 23 -15.91 -2.38 -16.12
N LYS A 24 -15.13 -3.03 -16.97
CA LYS A 24 -13.67 -2.93 -16.96
C LYS A 24 -13.19 -1.59 -17.47
N LYS A 25 -12.40 -0.91 -16.64
CA LYS A 25 -11.71 0.34 -16.97
C LYS A 25 -10.19 0.15 -16.81
N LYS A 26 -9.43 1.13 -17.24
CA LYS A 26 -7.98 1.13 -17.00
C LYS A 26 -7.71 1.27 -15.50
N GLY A 27 -7.11 0.24 -14.89
CA GLY A 27 -6.73 0.22 -13.49
C GLY A 27 -7.85 -0.09 -12.49
N PHE A 28 -9.10 -0.32 -12.91
CA PHE A 28 -10.20 -0.70 -12.01
C PHE A 28 -11.36 -1.36 -12.75
N ILE A 29 -12.31 -1.92 -11.99
CA ILE A 29 -13.55 -2.50 -12.47
C ILE A 29 -14.71 -1.83 -11.72
N GLU A 30 -15.67 -1.27 -12.44
CA GLU A 30 -16.76 -0.49 -11.88
C GLU A 30 -18.08 -1.23 -11.98
N GLY A 31 -18.88 -1.15 -10.94
CA GLY A 31 -20.26 -1.63 -10.88
C GLY A 31 -21.20 -0.50 -10.46
N GLU A 32 -22.43 -0.84 -10.15
CA GLU A 32 -23.45 0.13 -9.72
C GLU A 32 -23.11 0.75 -8.35
N ASN A 33 -22.69 -0.08 -7.40
CA ASN A 33 -22.44 0.35 -6.00
C ASN A 33 -20.98 0.20 -5.57
N HIS A 34 -20.15 -0.47 -6.36
CA HIS A 34 -18.78 -0.79 -6.01
C HIS A 34 -17.80 -0.49 -7.14
N ILE A 35 -16.63 -0.04 -6.75
CA ILE A 35 -15.46 0.06 -7.61
C ILE A 35 -14.41 -0.88 -7.01
N VAL A 36 -13.80 -1.74 -7.83
CA VAL A 36 -12.72 -2.62 -7.42
C VAL A 36 -11.47 -2.23 -8.17
N SER A 37 -10.48 -1.76 -7.43
CA SER A 37 -9.16 -1.44 -7.96
C SER A 37 -8.09 -2.23 -7.22
N TRP A 38 -6.82 -2.00 -7.52
CA TRP A 38 -5.73 -2.79 -6.97
C TRP A 38 -4.45 -1.99 -6.86
N CYS A 39 -3.58 -2.41 -5.96
CA CYS A 39 -2.18 -2.11 -6.00
C CYS A 39 -1.46 -3.04 -7.00
N LEU A 40 -0.20 -2.79 -7.27
CA LEU A 40 0.70 -3.68 -8.03
C LEU A 40 1.84 -4.13 -7.09
N GLY A 41 1.48 -4.67 -5.91
CA GLY A 41 2.38 -4.78 -4.79
C GLY A 41 2.64 -3.39 -4.18
N HIS A 42 3.87 -3.08 -3.82
CA HIS A 42 4.24 -1.77 -3.25
C HIS A 42 4.21 -0.64 -4.28
N LEU A 43 3.11 0.14 -4.31
CA LEU A 43 3.04 1.40 -5.08
C LEU A 43 3.83 2.52 -4.39
N VAL A 44 3.87 2.48 -3.08
CA VAL A 44 4.53 3.47 -2.22
C VAL A 44 5.50 2.73 -1.30
N GLY A 45 6.71 3.25 -1.18
CA GLY A 45 7.73 2.72 -0.29
C GLY A 45 8.47 3.82 0.46
N LEU A 46 9.34 3.42 1.37
CA LEU A 46 10.25 4.35 2.04
C LEU A 46 11.21 4.97 1.00
N LYS A 47 11.53 6.24 1.17
CA LYS A 47 12.55 6.92 0.38
C LYS A 47 13.92 6.24 0.56
N TYR A 48 14.71 6.21 -0.50
CA TYR A 48 16.11 5.80 -0.43
C TYR A 48 16.98 6.91 0.18
N PRO A 49 18.22 6.58 0.64
CA PRO A 49 19.12 7.60 1.18
C PRO A 49 19.29 8.82 0.28
N ASP A 50 19.39 8.61 -1.03
CA ASP A 50 19.61 9.66 -2.03
C ASP A 50 18.42 10.64 -2.18
N ASP A 51 17.24 10.25 -1.69
CA ASP A 51 16.05 11.09 -1.68
C ASP A 51 15.98 12.04 -0.45
N TYR A 52 16.95 11.97 0.47
CA TYR A 52 17.03 12.81 1.66
C TYR A 52 18.00 14.00 1.44
N LEU A 53 17.62 15.18 1.95
CA LEU A 53 18.40 16.41 1.81
C LEU A 53 19.48 16.58 2.90
N ASN A 54 20.17 15.51 3.27
CA ASN A 54 21.16 15.50 4.35
C ASN A 54 22.56 15.02 3.92
N GLY A 55 22.87 15.13 2.62
CA GLY A 55 24.16 14.77 2.07
C GLY A 55 24.34 13.29 1.72
N TRP A 56 23.35 12.44 1.96
CA TRP A 56 23.46 10.99 1.65
C TRP A 56 23.45 10.68 0.14
N HIS A 57 23.09 11.63 -0.70
CA HIS A 57 23.12 11.53 -2.17
C HIS A 57 24.53 11.77 -2.76
N GLU A 58 25.46 12.27 -1.96
CA GLU A 58 26.83 12.51 -2.38
C GLU A 58 27.63 11.21 -2.52
N LYS A 59 28.91 11.35 -2.95
CA LYS A 59 29.81 10.21 -3.04
C LYS A 59 29.85 9.46 -1.70
N TRP A 60 29.61 8.16 -1.74
CA TRP A 60 29.55 7.33 -0.54
C TRP A 60 30.86 7.35 0.24
N SER A 61 30.77 7.55 1.53
CA SER A 61 31.91 7.60 2.45
C SER A 61 31.52 7.07 3.84
N PHE A 62 32.51 6.62 4.59
CA PHE A 62 32.32 6.18 5.97
C PHE A 62 31.75 7.26 6.88
N SER A 63 32.05 8.53 6.61
CA SER A 63 31.56 9.67 7.41
C SER A 63 30.05 9.87 7.36
N GLN A 64 29.38 9.27 6.39
CA GLN A 64 27.91 9.31 6.27
C GLN A 64 27.21 8.22 7.10
N LEU A 65 27.95 7.27 7.66
CA LEU A 65 27.41 6.17 8.44
C LEU A 65 27.43 6.46 9.94
N PRO A 66 26.43 6.02 10.71
CA PRO A 66 25.22 5.37 10.22
C PRO A 66 24.18 6.35 9.66
N MET A 67 23.52 5.97 8.57
CA MET A 67 22.38 6.73 8.03
C MET A 67 21.13 6.39 8.82
N ILE A 68 20.64 7.33 9.62
CA ILE A 68 19.43 7.17 10.44
C ILE A 68 18.50 8.35 10.13
N PRO A 69 17.37 8.12 9.44
CA PRO A 69 16.44 9.19 9.14
C PRO A 69 15.78 9.75 10.40
N ASN A 70 15.83 11.06 10.59
CA ASN A 70 15.07 11.74 11.66
C ASN A 70 13.57 11.64 11.42
N LYS A 71 13.15 11.63 10.16
CA LYS A 71 11.76 11.46 9.73
C LYS A 71 11.72 10.49 8.57
N TRP A 72 10.89 9.45 8.70
CA TRP A 72 10.63 8.51 7.64
C TRP A 72 9.76 9.14 6.56
N MET A 73 10.24 9.16 5.35
CA MET A 73 9.55 9.73 4.18
C MET A 73 9.23 8.63 3.18
N PHE A 74 8.16 8.84 2.43
CA PHE A 74 7.67 7.90 1.44
C PHE A 74 7.77 8.48 0.04
N LYS A 75 7.85 7.60 -0.95
CA LYS A 75 7.77 7.96 -2.36
C LYS A 75 6.95 6.94 -3.14
N VAL A 76 6.32 7.41 -4.20
CA VAL A 76 5.66 6.57 -5.19
C VAL A 76 6.73 5.93 -6.08
N SER A 77 6.59 4.64 -6.36
CA SER A 77 7.46 3.93 -7.30
C SER A 77 7.19 4.41 -8.73
N GLU A 78 8.24 4.78 -9.46
CA GLU A 78 8.11 5.26 -10.85
C GLU A 78 7.42 4.24 -11.77
N ASN A 79 7.72 2.95 -11.60
CA ASN A 79 7.16 1.87 -12.43
C ASN A 79 5.66 1.66 -12.22
N THR A 80 5.10 2.16 -11.11
CA THR A 80 3.69 1.95 -10.74
C THR A 80 2.93 3.27 -10.57
N LYS A 81 3.54 4.38 -10.96
CA LYS A 81 3.02 5.74 -10.81
C LYS A 81 1.65 5.92 -11.48
N GLU A 82 1.46 5.33 -12.65
CA GLU A 82 0.18 5.40 -13.35
C GLU A 82 -0.95 4.80 -12.51
N GLN A 83 -0.75 3.62 -11.93
CA GLN A 83 -1.75 2.99 -11.08
C GLN A 83 -1.98 3.78 -9.79
N PHE A 84 -0.93 4.40 -9.23
CA PHE A 84 -1.08 5.27 -8.07
C PHE A 84 -1.95 6.50 -8.39
N GLU A 85 -1.79 7.15 -9.53
CA GLU A 85 -2.63 8.29 -9.92
C GLU A 85 -4.09 7.85 -10.15
N ILE A 86 -4.34 6.67 -10.74
CA ILE A 86 -5.69 6.11 -10.87
C ILE A 86 -6.32 5.93 -9.47
N LEU A 87 -5.60 5.33 -8.52
CA LEU A 87 -6.09 5.17 -7.15
C LEU A 87 -6.40 6.53 -6.52
N LYS A 88 -5.51 7.49 -6.66
CA LYS A 88 -5.69 8.85 -6.13
C LYS A 88 -6.94 9.54 -6.68
N GLU A 89 -7.23 9.38 -7.95
CA GLU A 89 -8.48 9.87 -8.55
C GLU A 89 -9.70 9.16 -7.97
N LEU A 90 -9.66 7.83 -7.86
CA LEU A 90 -10.75 7.04 -7.28
C LEU A 90 -11.02 7.41 -5.81
N PHE A 91 -9.98 7.60 -5.02
CA PHE A 91 -10.10 8.05 -3.62
C PHE A 91 -10.74 9.44 -3.49
N ARG A 92 -10.56 10.32 -4.49
CA ARG A 92 -11.08 11.69 -4.52
C ARG A 92 -12.49 11.80 -5.08
N ARG A 93 -13.03 10.75 -5.66
CA ARG A 93 -14.40 10.77 -6.21
C ARG A 93 -15.41 11.12 -5.12
N ASN A 94 -16.30 12.05 -5.40
CA ASN A 94 -17.33 12.51 -4.46
C ASN A 94 -18.39 11.45 -4.15
N ASP A 95 -18.65 10.55 -5.11
CA ASP A 95 -19.59 9.44 -4.96
C ASP A 95 -19.01 8.24 -4.20
N VAL A 96 -17.70 8.20 -3.98
CA VAL A 96 -17.05 7.20 -3.11
C VAL A 96 -17.15 7.67 -1.64
N THR A 97 -17.90 6.94 -0.84
CA THR A 97 -18.19 7.28 0.56
C THR A 97 -17.44 6.41 1.57
N GLU A 98 -17.00 5.22 1.16
CA GLU A 98 -16.31 4.25 2.00
C GLU A 98 -15.21 3.55 1.19
N ILE A 99 -14.12 3.20 1.84
CA ILE A 99 -13.03 2.43 1.25
C ILE A 99 -12.91 1.08 1.96
N VAL A 100 -12.62 0.03 1.20
CA VAL A 100 -12.36 -1.31 1.72
C VAL A 100 -10.93 -1.70 1.37
N CYS A 101 -10.12 -1.95 2.39
CA CYS A 101 -8.80 -2.55 2.26
C CYS A 101 -8.95 -4.06 2.08
N ALA A 102 -8.62 -4.57 0.90
CA ALA A 102 -8.69 -5.97 0.51
C ALA A 102 -7.33 -6.51 0.03
N THR A 103 -6.24 -5.97 0.58
CA THR A 103 -4.88 -6.51 0.40
C THR A 103 -4.71 -7.81 1.18
N ASP A 104 -3.64 -8.54 0.96
CA ASP A 104 -3.38 -9.82 1.60
C ASP A 104 -3.51 -9.73 3.13
N ALA A 105 -3.96 -10.83 3.75
CA ALA A 105 -4.32 -10.88 5.17
C ALA A 105 -3.07 -11.04 6.06
N ASP A 106 -2.15 -10.10 5.96
CA ASP A 106 -0.91 -10.05 6.74
C ASP A 106 -0.42 -8.61 6.97
N ARG A 107 0.74 -8.47 7.66
CA ARG A 107 1.34 -7.17 7.96
C ARG A 107 1.88 -6.45 6.72
N GLU A 108 2.29 -7.20 5.69
CA GLU A 108 2.78 -6.65 4.43
C GLU A 108 1.63 -6.00 3.65
N GLY A 109 0.53 -6.74 3.47
CA GLY A 109 -0.68 -6.22 2.83
C GLY A 109 -1.24 -4.99 3.54
N GLU A 110 -1.16 -4.96 4.88
CA GLU A 110 -1.56 -3.78 5.66
C GLU A 110 -0.67 -2.57 5.34
N CYS A 111 0.65 -2.76 5.23
CA CYS A 111 1.58 -1.69 4.86
C CYS A 111 1.34 -1.21 3.43
N ILE A 112 1.14 -2.11 2.47
CA ILE A 112 0.87 -1.78 1.06
C ILE A 112 -0.32 -0.82 0.96
N PHE A 113 -1.43 -1.14 1.63
CA PHE A 113 -2.62 -0.30 1.60
C PHE A 113 -2.41 1.02 2.33
N ARG A 114 -1.91 1.00 3.57
CA ARG A 114 -1.80 2.21 4.40
C ARG A 114 -0.80 3.22 3.87
N TYR A 115 0.27 2.78 3.22
CA TYR A 115 1.19 3.72 2.57
C TYR A 115 0.50 4.50 1.46
N VAL A 116 -0.32 3.84 0.64
CA VAL A 116 -1.12 4.49 -0.41
C VAL A 116 -2.17 5.42 0.20
N TYR A 117 -2.94 4.94 1.18
CA TYR A 117 -3.97 5.72 1.85
C TYR A 117 -3.41 7.00 2.49
N ASN A 118 -2.31 6.89 3.22
CA ASN A 118 -1.65 8.01 3.89
C ASN A 118 -1.03 8.98 2.88
N MET A 119 -0.43 8.48 1.79
CA MET A 119 0.16 9.32 0.74
C MET A 119 -0.90 10.13 -0.01
N ILE A 120 -2.10 9.57 -0.20
CA ILE A 120 -3.24 10.28 -0.83
C ILE A 120 -3.87 11.28 0.14
N CYS A 121 -3.63 11.14 1.45
CA CYS A 121 -4.23 11.96 2.52
C CYS A 121 -5.78 11.89 2.50
N SER A 122 -6.34 10.71 2.32
CA SER A 122 -7.79 10.50 2.36
C SER A 122 -8.31 10.55 3.80
N SER A 123 -9.50 11.14 3.99
CA SER A 123 -10.23 11.13 5.26
C SER A 123 -11.44 10.19 5.25
N LYS A 124 -11.65 9.46 4.15
CA LYS A 124 -12.80 8.56 4.04
C LYS A 124 -12.66 7.38 4.98
N PRO A 125 -13.77 6.89 5.57
CA PRO A 125 -13.73 5.74 6.47
C PRO A 125 -13.24 4.50 5.73
N VAL A 126 -12.43 3.68 6.42
CA VAL A 126 -11.86 2.45 5.87
C VAL A 126 -12.30 1.25 6.69
N LYS A 127 -12.76 0.21 6.01
CA LYS A 127 -12.97 -1.12 6.57
C LYS A 127 -11.95 -2.10 6.01
N ARG A 128 -11.61 -3.10 6.79
CA ARG A 128 -10.70 -4.17 6.41
C ARG A 128 -11.47 -5.42 6.02
N LEU A 129 -11.29 -5.86 4.78
CA LEU A 129 -11.74 -7.15 4.28
C LEU A 129 -10.61 -8.16 4.52
N TRP A 130 -10.77 -8.99 5.55
CA TRP A 130 -9.79 -10.01 5.91
C TRP A 130 -10.18 -11.33 5.27
N VAL A 131 -9.48 -11.72 4.21
CA VAL A 131 -9.79 -12.94 3.46
C VAL A 131 -8.50 -13.72 3.16
N SER A 132 -8.55 -15.03 3.40
CA SER A 132 -7.42 -15.95 3.14
C SER A 132 -7.67 -16.88 1.94
N SER A 133 -8.89 -16.84 1.35
CA SER A 133 -9.26 -17.63 0.18
C SER A 133 -10.02 -16.75 -0.82
N LEU A 134 -9.74 -16.93 -2.11
CA LEU A 134 -10.42 -16.20 -3.20
C LEU A 134 -11.69 -16.91 -3.70
N GLU A 135 -12.17 -17.93 -3.01
CA GLU A 135 -13.47 -18.53 -3.29
C GLU A 135 -14.60 -17.54 -3.00
N GLU A 136 -15.60 -17.52 -3.86
CA GLU A 136 -16.75 -16.61 -3.76
C GLU A 136 -17.41 -16.65 -2.39
N SER A 137 -17.61 -17.86 -1.85
CA SER A 137 -18.22 -18.10 -0.54
C SER A 137 -17.41 -17.44 0.60
N ALA A 138 -16.07 -17.56 0.54
CA ALA A 138 -15.16 -16.99 1.51
C ALA A 138 -15.16 -15.46 1.43
N ILE A 139 -15.11 -14.90 0.22
CA ILE A 139 -15.17 -13.44 0.01
C ILE A 139 -16.50 -12.88 0.55
N ARG A 140 -17.63 -13.51 0.22
CA ARG A 140 -18.96 -13.09 0.72
C ARG A 140 -19.06 -13.14 2.25
N LYS A 141 -18.49 -14.19 2.87
CA LYS A 141 -18.43 -14.30 4.33
C LYS A 141 -17.56 -13.20 4.94
N ALA A 142 -16.38 -12.94 4.37
CA ALA A 142 -15.48 -11.90 4.84
C ALA A 142 -16.10 -10.50 4.70
N MET A 143 -16.81 -10.21 3.61
CA MET A 143 -17.50 -8.93 3.41
C MET A 143 -18.58 -8.63 4.47
N ARG A 144 -19.21 -9.66 5.03
CA ARG A 144 -20.20 -9.49 6.13
C ARG A 144 -19.53 -9.23 7.47
N ASN A 145 -18.25 -9.54 7.60
CA ASN A 145 -17.48 -9.48 8.85
C ASN A 145 -16.32 -8.49 8.79
N MET A 146 -16.41 -7.48 7.91
CA MET A 146 -15.40 -6.43 7.83
C MET A 146 -15.31 -5.66 9.16
N ARG A 147 -14.09 -5.32 9.54
CA ARG A 147 -13.79 -4.54 10.75
C ARG A 147 -13.23 -3.16 10.37
N PRO A 148 -13.30 -2.17 11.29
CA PRO A 148 -12.62 -0.90 11.11
C PRO A 148 -11.11 -1.11 10.89
N MET A 149 -10.50 -0.24 10.09
CA MET A 149 -9.05 -0.28 9.86
C MET A 149 -8.24 -0.14 11.16
N SER A 150 -8.76 0.58 12.15
CA SER A 150 -8.13 0.77 13.46
C SER A 150 -7.85 -0.52 14.23
N ASP A 151 -8.66 -1.57 14.02
CA ASP A 151 -8.43 -2.88 14.66
C ASP A 151 -7.10 -3.54 14.23
N TYR A 152 -6.47 -3.01 13.19
CA TYR A 152 -5.22 -3.51 12.60
C TYR A 152 -4.04 -2.55 12.75
N ASP A 153 -4.13 -1.57 13.67
CA ASP A 153 -3.06 -0.58 13.89
C ASP A 153 -1.78 -1.22 14.41
N ASP A 154 -1.89 -2.19 15.30
CA ASP A 154 -0.72 -2.93 15.80
C ASP A 154 -0.05 -3.76 14.70
N LEU A 155 -0.85 -4.36 13.82
CA LEU A 155 -0.34 -5.11 12.67
C LEU A 155 0.43 -4.20 11.69
N PHE A 156 -0.12 -3.02 11.40
CA PHE A 156 0.56 -2.00 10.62
C PHE A 156 1.85 -1.54 11.30
N SER A 157 1.80 -1.25 12.59
CA SER A 157 2.97 -0.81 13.37
C SER A 157 4.09 -1.84 13.36
N ALA A 158 3.75 -3.12 13.46
CA ALA A 158 4.70 -4.22 13.35
C ALA A 158 5.34 -4.30 11.95
N GLY A 159 4.52 -4.20 10.88
CA GLY A 159 4.98 -4.19 9.49
C GLY A 159 5.89 -2.99 9.20
N PHE A 160 5.48 -1.80 9.63
CA PHE A 160 6.26 -0.57 9.44
C PHE A 160 7.59 -0.60 10.23
N SER A 161 7.59 -1.14 11.44
CA SER A 161 8.82 -1.30 12.23
C SER A 161 9.80 -2.25 11.55
N ARG A 162 9.31 -3.34 10.95
CA ARG A 162 10.14 -4.23 10.14
C ARG A 162 10.70 -3.51 8.92
N ALA A 163 9.88 -2.79 8.16
CA ALA A 163 10.33 -2.05 6.98
C ALA A 163 11.45 -1.04 7.33
N LYS A 164 11.34 -0.36 8.49
CA LYS A 164 12.40 0.52 9.00
C LYS A 164 13.68 -0.22 9.35
N ALA A 165 13.57 -1.38 10.01
CA ALA A 165 14.73 -2.19 10.36
C ALA A 165 15.44 -2.74 9.11
N ASP A 166 14.69 -3.27 8.15
CA ASP A 166 15.21 -3.75 6.88
C ASP A 166 15.91 -2.62 6.10
N TRP A 167 15.35 -1.41 6.11
CA TRP A 167 15.96 -0.23 5.50
C TRP A 167 17.27 0.14 6.20
N LEU A 168 17.26 0.24 7.54
CA LEU A 168 18.46 0.60 8.32
C LEU A 168 19.60 -0.38 8.09
N VAL A 169 19.32 -1.67 8.19
CA VAL A 169 20.35 -2.70 8.00
C VAL A 169 20.81 -2.76 6.54
N GLY A 170 19.87 -2.79 5.61
CA GLY A 170 20.16 -2.92 4.18
C GLY A 170 20.95 -1.73 3.62
N MET A 171 20.49 -0.49 3.88
CA MET A 171 21.13 0.70 3.33
C MET A 171 22.52 0.95 3.96
N ASN A 172 22.64 0.83 5.28
CA ASN A 172 23.91 1.03 5.95
C ASN A 172 24.91 -0.09 5.64
N GLY A 173 24.44 -1.34 5.62
CA GLY A 173 25.27 -2.49 5.27
C GLY A 173 25.82 -2.41 3.84
N SER A 174 24.96 -2.11 2.86
CA SER A 174 25.39 -1.97 1.47
C SER A 174 26.43 -0.88 1.29
N ARG A 175 26.24 0.30 1.90
CA ARG A 175 27.24 1.39 1.85
C ARG A 175 28.53 1.05 2.56
N LEU A 176 28.45 0.43 3.73
CA LEU A 176 29.63 -0.01 4.46
C LEU A 176 30.50 -0.93 3.62
N PHE A 177 29.90 -1.96 2.99
CA PHE A 177 30.63 -2.86 2.11
C PHE A 177 31.22 -2.14 0.89
N SER A 178 30.43 -1.30 0.21
CA SER A 178 30.91 -0.56 -0.97
C SER A 178 31.99 0.49 -0.66
N CYS A 179 32.09 0.97 0.57
CA CYS A 179 33.19 1.85 0.98
C CYS A 179 34.45 1.08 1.42
N ARG A 180 34.28 -0.20 1.81
CA ARG A 180 35.39 -1.04 2.31
C ARG A 180 36.11 -1.79 1.20
N TYR A 181 35.39 -2.24 0.19
CA TYR A 181 35.88 -3.09 -0.91
C TYR A 181 35.61 -2.44 -2.29
#